data_4cc1e72dc78b4c37a4f02f219621d4a7
#
_entry.id   4cc1e72dc78b4c37a4f02f219621d4a7
#
_cell.length_a   1.000
_cell.length_b   1.000
_cell.length_c   1.000
_cell.angle_alpha   90.00
_cell.angle_beta   90.00
_cell.angle_gamma   90.00
#
_symmetry.space_group_name_H-M   'P 1'
#
loop_
_entity.id
_entity.type
_entity.pdbx_description
1 polymer ?
#
loop_
_entity_poly.entity_id
_entity_poly.type
_entity_poly.pdbx_seq_one_letter_code
_entity_poly.pdbx_strand_id
1 'polypeptide(L)'
;MKVNQIYVNLPVKDIQKTKEFWTRVGFSINEQFSDDKAVCVVMSDTIYVMFLTEEYFQTFSERPVPKGDTTQVLVAIGLNSREEVDQVVNAAVANGAYQHEEPQDYGWMYQNSFWDINGHGWNVTFADMSQMPQE
;
A
#
# COMPACT_ATOMS: atom_id res chain seq x y z
N MET A 1 -11.20 22.97 -9.32
CA MET A 1 -9.89 22.41 -8.95
C MET A 1 -9.98 20.90 -8.89
N LYS A 2 -9.04 20.20 -9.49
CA LYS A 2 -9.00 18.73 -9.48
C LYS A 2 -7.59 18.25 -9.16
N VAL A 3 -7.50 17.21 -8.32
CA VAL A 3 -6.22 16.55 -8.07
C VAL A 3 -6.00 15.53 -9.19
N ASN A 4 -4.85 15.62 -9.88
CA ASN A 4 -4.52 14.73 -10.98
C ASN A 4 -3.72 13.52 -10.58
N GLN A 5 -2.98 13.61 -9.50
CA GLN A 5 -2.10 12.54 -9.03
C GLN A 5 -2.06 12.56 -7.51
N ILE A 6 -1.80 11.41 -6.93
CA ILE A 6 -1.53 11.32 -5.50
C ILE A 6 -0.21 10.58 -5.29
N TYR A 7 0.59 11.09 -4.38
CA TYR A 7 1.86 10.48 -3.94
C TYR A 7 1.78 10.32 -2.44
N VAL A 8 1.56 9.10 -1.97
CA VAL A 8 1.58 8.80 -0.54
C VAL A 8 3.00 8.50 -0.14
N ASN A 9 3.52 9.20 0.87
CA ASN A 9 4.90 9.02 1.34
C ASN A 9 4.90 8.26 2.66
N LEU A 10 5.63 7.16 2.70
CA LEU A 10 5.71 6.28 3.87
C LEU A 10 7.18 5.99 4.20
N PRO A 11 7.55 6.03 5.49
CA PRO A 11 8.93 5.74 5.88
C PRO A 11 9.20 4.24 5.90
N VAL A 12 10.40 3.85 5.49
CA VAL A 12 10.83 2.46 5.49
C VAL A 12 12.29 2.36 5.97
N LYS A 13 12.70 1.17 6.37
CA LYS A 13 14.06 0.94 6.85
C LYS A 13 15.02 0.52 5.75
N ASP A 14 14.56 -0.29 4.81
CA ASP A 14 15.42 -0.87 3.77
C ASP A 14 14.75 -0.68 2.41
N ILE A 15 15.33 0.20 1.59
CA ILE A 15 14.79 0.54 0.27
C ILE A 15 14.82 -0.67 -0.67
N GLN A 16 15.92 -1.43 -0.68
CA GLN A 16 16.06 -2.54 -1.62
C GLN A 16 15.04 -3.65 -1.32
N LYS A 17 14.86 -3.99 -0.06
CA LYS A 17 13.87 -4.98 0.34
C LYS A 17 12.44 -4.52 0.05
N THR A 18 12.17 -3.23 0.24
CA THR A 18 10.87 -2.64 -0.07
C THR A 18 10.58 -2.72 -1.57
N LYS A 19 11.56 -2.37 -2.39
CA LYS A 19 11.45 -2.46 -3.85
C LYS A 19 11.17 -3.90 -4.30
N GLU A 20 11.90 -4.85 -3.77
CA GLU A 20 11.71 -6.27 -4.08
C GLU A 20 10.32 -6.76 -3.67
N PHE A 21 9.88 -6.38 -2.47
CA PHE A 21 8.57 -6.76 -1.97
C PHE A 21 7.45 -6.32 -2.91
N TRP A 22 7.41 -5.03 -3.23
CA TRP A 22 6.33 -4.48 -4.05
C TRP A 22 6.38 -4.96 -5.49
N THR A 23 7.56 -5.21 -6.03
CA THR A 23 7.72 -5.84 -7.34
C THR A 23 7.11 -7.25 -7.33
N ARG A 24 7.37 -8.02 -6.29
CA ARG A 24 6.85 -9.39 -6.17
C ARG A 24 5.34 -9.42 -5.89
N VAL A 25 4.82 -8.40 -5.24
CA VAL A 25 3.36 -8.25 -5.05
C VAL A 25 2.66 -7.98 -6.39
N GLY A 26 3.38 -7.37 -7.35
CA GLY A 26 2.85 -7.21 -8.69
C GLY A 26 2.78 -5.78 -9.20
N PHE A 27 3.41 -4.83 -8.50
CA PHE A 27 3.40 -3.44 -8.92
C PHE A 27 4.70 -3.06 -9.61
N SER A 28 4.61 -2.04 -10.47
CA SER A 28 5.77 -1.50 -11.19
C SER A 28 6.50 -0.47 -10.35
N ILE A 29 7.76 -0.27 -10.67
CA ILE A 29 8.60 0.74 -10.02
C ILE A 29 8.93 1.82 -11.05
N ASN A 30 8.79 3.08 -10.66
CA ASN A 30 9.27 4.20 -11.47
C ASN A 30 10.74 4.43 -11.12
N GLU A 31 11.64 3.94 -11.96
CA GLU A 31 13.07 4.01 -11.69
C GLU A 31 13.61 5.43 -11.74
N GLN A 32 12.98 6.34 -12.50
CA GLN A 32 13.42 7.74 -12.56
C GLN A 32 13.24 8.46 -11.25
N PHE A 33 12.24 8.05 -10.46
CA PHE A 33 11.97 8.62 -9.14
C PHE A 33 12.42 7.70 -8.01
N SER A 34 13.32 6.77 -8.30
CA SER A 34 13.84 5.82 -7.32
C SER A 34 15.36 5.90 -7.25
N ASP A 35 15.88 5.82 -6.03
CA ASP A 35 17.33 5.82 -5.77
C ASP A 35 17.62 5.07 -4.46
N ASP A 36 18.74 5.36 -3.81
CA ASP A 36 19.11 4.71 -2.55
C ASP A 36 18.30 5.20 -1.34
N LYS A 37 17.49 6.25 -1.51
CA LYS A 37 16.68 6.85 -0.42
C LYS A 37 15.18 6.73 -0.63
N ALA A 38 14.75 6.39 -1.84
CA ALA A 38 13.35 6.39 -2.20
C ALA A 38 13.03 5.35 -3.26
N VAL A 39 11.84 4.75 -3.14
CA VAL A 39 11.27 3.88 -4.16
C VAL A 39 9.89 4.39 -4.50
N CYS A 40 9.66 4.63 -5.80
CA CYS A 40 8.36 5.03 -6.29
C CYS A 40 7.61 3.82 -6.83
N VAL A 41 6.59 3.38 -6.10
CA VAL A 41 5.73 2.27 -6.52
C VAL A 41 4.56 2.83 -7.30
N VAL A 42 4.37 2.34 -8.51
CA VAL A 42 3.29 2.77 -9.41
C VAL A 42 2.07 1.90 -9.16
N MET A 43 1.05 2.46 -8.51
CA MET A 43 -0.21 1.74 -8.26
C MET A 43 -1.15 1.87 -9.45
N SER A 44 -1.11 3.02 -10.14
CA SER A 44 -1.81 3.29 -11.39
C SER A 44 -1.18 4.49 -12.08
N ASP A 45 -1.74 4.95 -13.18
CA ASP A 45 -1.24 6.12 -13.91
C ASP A 45 -1.30 7.41 -13.08
N THR A 46 -2.09 7.42 -12.02
CA THR A 46 -2.32 8.63 -11.22
C THR A 46 -2.09 8.43 -9.73
N ILE A 47 -1.77 7.21 -9.30
CA ILE A 47 -1.63 6.87 -7.89
C ILE A 47 -0.26 6.25 -7.66
N TYR A 48 0.51 6.87 -6.78
CA TYR A 48 1.87 6.47 -6.49
C TYR A 48 2.09 6.39 -4.99
N VAL A 49 2.97 5.48 -4.58
CA VAL A 49 3.43 5.42 -3.19
C VAL A 49 4.94 5.56 -3.19
N MET A 50 5.42 6.56 -2.47
CA MET A 50 6.85 6.82 -2.30
C MET A 50 7.27 6.22 -0.97
N PHE A 51 8.09 5.20 -1.02
CA PHE A 51 8.70 4.65 0.19
C PHE A 51 10.06 5.31 0.36
N LEU A 52 10.23 6.03 1.47
CA LEU A 52 11.43 6.80 1.75
C LEU A 52 12.15 6.19 2.94
N THR A 53 13.48 6.21 2.94
CA THR A 53 14.20 5.86 4.16
C THR A 53 13.71 6.76 5.29
N GLU A 54 13.76 6.28 6.53
CA GLU A 54 13.31 7.08 7.68
C GLU A 54 14.06 8.40 7.75
N GLU A 55 15.35 8.37 7.47
CA GLU A 55 16.17 9.57 7.47
C GLU A 55 15.71 10.58 6.41
N TYR A 56 15.48 10.12 5.21
CA TYR A 56 15.01 10.98 4.12
C TYR A 56 13.59 11.50 4.40
N PHE A 57 12.70 10.63 4.86
CA PHE A 57 11.35 11.00 5.26
C PHE A 57 11.38 12.14 6.28
N GLN A 58 12.28 12.05 7.25
CA GLN A 58 12.38 13.04 8.33
C GLN A 58 12.76 14.43 7.81
N THR A 59 13.38 14.54 6.64
CA THR A 59 13.70 15.86 6.06
C THR A 59 12.46 16.61 5.61
N PHE A 60 11.32 15.91 5.41
CA PHE A 60 10.06 16.51 4.98
C PHE A 60 9.10 16.76 6.12
N SER A 61 9.40 16.33 7.33
CA SER A 61 8.49 16.43 8.45
C SER A 61 9.21 16.97 9.70
N GLU A 62 8.60 17.93 10.36
CA GLU A 62 9.07 18.43 11.65
C GLU A 62 8.79 17.45 12.77
N ARG A 63 7.87 16.50 12.54
CA ARG A 63 7.50 15.51 13.54
C ARG A 63 8.31 14.24 13.36
N PRO A 64 8.66 13.56 14.46
CA PRO A 64 9.45 12.33 14.35
C PRO A 64 8.68 11.21 13.67
N VAL A 65 9.42 10.32 13.02
CA VAL A 65 8.86 9.08 12.46
C VAL A 65 8.34 8.24 13.64
N PRO A 66 7.10 7.71 13.55
CA PRO A 66 6.57 6.85 14.60
C PRO A 66 7.40 5.58 14.76
N LYS A 67 7.51 5.11 15.99
CA LYS A 67 8.26 3.90 16.33
C LYS A 67 7.39 2.95 17.14
N GLY A 68 7.71 1.65 17.07
CA GLY A 68 6.98 0.61 17.78
C GLY A 68 5.72 0.20 17.04
N ASP A 69 4.75 -0.32 17.78
CA ASP A 69 3.52 -0.87 17.22
C ASP A 69 2.44 0.20 17.07
N THR A 70 2.80 1.32 16.46
CA THR A 70 1.85 2.41 16.23
C THR A 70 1.49 2.51 14.75
N THR A 71 0.24 2.88 14.48
CA THR A 71 -0.27 3.08 13.12
C THR A 71 -0.79 4.50 12.99
N GLN A 72 -0.21 5.26 12.07
CA GLN A 72 -0.67 6.61 11.76
C GLN A 72 -1.65 6.64 10.60
N VAL A 73 -1.53 5.70 9.68
CA VAL A 73 -2.32 5.70 8.48
C VAL A 73 -2.58 4.27 8.02
N LEU A 74 -3.78 4.04 7.52
CA LEU A 74 -4.12 2.84 6.76
C LEU A 74 -4.37 3.29 5.33
N VAL A 75 -3.72 2.63 4.38
CA VAL A 75 -3.93 2.94 2.96
C VAL A 75 -4.86 1.89 2.39
N ALA A 76 -5.99 2.33 1.85
CA ALA A 76 -6.95 1.45 1.19
C ALA A 76 -6.78 1.61 -0.32
N ILE A 77 -6.60 0.49 -1.01
CA ILE A 77 -6.53 0.47 -2.48
C ILE A 77 -7.68 -0.34 -3.02
N GLY A 78 -8.27 0.15 -4.12
CA GLY A 78 -9.38 -0.52 -4.79
C GLY A 78 -8.92 -1.22 -6.05
N LEU A 79 -9.32 -2.47 -6.22
CA LEU A 79 -9.02 -3.29 -7.38
C LEU A 79 -10.33 -3.62 -8.12
N ASN A 80 -10.23 -4.38 -9.20
CA ASN A 80 -11.35 -4.58 -10.11
C ASN A 80 -12.10 -5.89 -9.92
N SER A 81 -11.63 -6.76 -9.03
CA SER A 81 -12.29 -8.03 -8.75
C SER A 81 -11.86 -8.58 -7.39
N ARG A 82 -12.65 -9.53 -6.86
CA ARG A 82 -12.27 -10.27 -5.65
C ARG A 82 -11.00 -11.07 -5.86
N GLU A 83 -10.82 -11.62 -7.03
CA GLU A 83 -9.65 -12.42 -7.38
C GLU A 83 -8.39 -11.57 -7.33
N GLU A 84 -8.44 -10.33 -7.82
CA GLU A 84 -7.30 -9.42 -7.76
C GLU A 84 -6.95 -9.04 -6.32
N VAL A 85 -7.97 -8.83 -5.48
CA VAL A 85 -7.75 -8.55 -4.05
C VAL A 85 -6.98 -9.70 -3.41
N ASP A 86 -7.44 -10.92 -3.63
CA ASP A 86 -6.78 -12.09 -3.05
C ASP A 86 -5.37 -12.31 -3.62
N GLN A 87 -5.18 -12.04 -4.91
CA GLN A 87 -3.85 -12.13 -5.53
C GLN A 87 -2.85 -11.20 -4.86
N VAL A 88 -3.25 -9.96 -4.62
CA VAL A 88 -2.35 -8.98 -3.97
C VAL A 88 -2.02 -9.43 -2.55
N VAL A 89 -3.02 -9.80 -1.77
CA VAL A 89 -2.80 -10.18 -0.37
C VAL A 89 -1.99 -11.47 -0.28
N ASN A 90 -2.30 -12.46 -1.10
CA ASN A 90 -1.57 -13.73 -1.10
C ASN A 90 -0.11 -13.53 -1.53
N ALA A 91 0.15 -12.70 -2.54
CA ALA A 91 1.51 -12.39 -2.95
C ALA A 91 2.27 -11.63 -1.86
N ALA A 92 1.59 -10.70 -1.17
CA ALA A 92 2.19 -9.97 -0.06
C ALA A 92 2.61 -10.92 1.07
N VAL A 93 1.70 -11.80 1.48
CA VAL A 93 1.98 -12.78 2.56
C VAL A 93 3.09 -13.74 2.15
N ALA A 94 3.09 -14.20 0.90
CA ALA A 94 4.13 -15.07 0.39
C ALA A 94 5.52 -14.39 0.40
N ASN A 95 5.57 -13.08 0.44
CA ASN A 95 6.81 -12.31 0.42
C ASN A 95 7.09 -11.57 1.75
N GLY A 96 6.50 -12.04 2.85
CA GLY A 96 6.86 -11.59 4.18
C GLY A 96 5.88 -10.67 4.88
N ALA A 97 4.78 -10.30 4.22
CA ALA A 97 3.73 -9.52 4.88
C ALA A 97 2.95 -10.38 5.88
N TYR A 98 2.25 -9.70 6.79
CA TYR A 98 1.46 -10.36 7.82
C TYR A 98 -0.02 -10.09 7.59
N GLN A 99 -0.82 -11.16 7.48
CA GLN A 99 -2.28 -11.06 7.38
C GLN A 99 -2.87 -11.46 8.72
N HIS A 100 -3.49 -10.50 9.42
CA HIS A 100 -4.00 -10.73 10.76
C HIS A 100 -5.52 -10.94 10.82
N GLU A 101 -6.22 -10.71 9.72
CA GLU A 101 -7.67 -10.86 9.65
C GLU A 101 -8.08 -11.68 8.44
N GLU A 102 -9.20 -12.39 8.58
CA GLU A 102 -9.81 -13.09 7.46
C GLU A 102 -10.46 -12.08 6.51
N PRO A 103 -10.55 -12.40 5.20
CA PRO A 103 -11.29 -11.55 4.27
C PRO A 103 -12.74 -11.35 4.70
N GLN A 104 -13.30 -10.19 4.41
CA GLN A 104 -14.67 -9.86 4.72
C GLN A 104 -15.44 -9.59 3.43
N ASP A 105 -16.54 -10.34 3.23
CA ASP A 105 -17.38 -10.19 2.05
C ASP A 105 -18.75 -9.67 2.46
N TYR A 106 -19.06 -8.44 2.02
CA TYR A 106 -20.33 -7.79 2.33
C TYR A 106 -21.33 -7.90 1.16
N GLY A 107 -21.00 -8.72 0.15
CA GLY A 107 -21.79 -8.83 -1.06
C GLY A 107 -21.43 -7.76 -2.10
N TRP A 108 -21.65 -6.50 -1.76
CA TRP A 108 -21.32 -5.38 -2.65
C TRP A 108 -19.85 -4.96 -2.54
N MET A 109 -19.19 -5.28 -1.42
CA MET A 109 -17.80 -4.95 -1.17
C MET A 109 -17.07 -6.15 -0.59
N TYR A 110 -15.86 -6.39 -1.08
CA TYR A 110 -14.95 -7.42 -0.57
C TYR A 110 -13.68 -6.75 -0.08
N GLN A 111 -13.23 -7.12 1.10
CA GLN A 111 -12.05 -6.51 1.73
C GLN A 111 -11.13 -7.58 2.28
N ASN A 112 -9.85 -7.38 2.07
CA ASN A 112 -8.78 -8.15 2.67
C ASN A 112 -7.71 -7.16 3.13
N SER A 113 -6.74 -7.61 3.93
CA SER A 113 -5.76 -6.68 4.48
C SER A 113 -4.45 -7.38 4.81
N PHE A 114 -3.40 -6.59 4.93
CA PHE A 114 -2.11 -7.08 5.41
C PHE A 114 -1.30 -5.92 5.99
N TRP A 115 -0.34 -6.30 6.85
CA TRP A 115 0.74 -5.40 7.26
C TRP A 115 1.94 -5.74 6.39
N ASP A 116 2.52 -4.73 5.72
CA ASP A 116 3.66 -4.97 4.84
C ASP A 116 4.94 -5.22 5.65
N ILE A 117 6.05 -5.48 4.96
CA ILE A 117 7.32 -5.80 5.63
C ILE A 117 7.87 -4.66 6.46
N ASN A 118 7.35 -3.45 6.28
CA ASN A 118 7.73 -2.27 7.05
C ASN A 118 6.74 -1.95 8.16
N GLY A 119 5.66 -2.74 8.29
CA GLY A 119 4.63 -2.52 9.30
C GLY A 119 3.55 -1.55 8.89
N HIS A 120 3.50 -1.13 7.64
CA HIS A 120 2.40 -0.27 7.15
C HIS A 120 1.16 -1.11 6.84
N GLY A 121 -0.01 -0.59 7.22
CA GLY A 121 -1.27 -1.30 7.04
C GLY A 121 -1.92 -0.97 5.71
N TRP A 122 -2.36 -2.02 5.01
CA TRP A 122 -3.00 -1.94 3.71
C TRP A 122 -4.34 -2.64 3.73
N ASN A 123 -5.39 -1.91 3.36
CA ASN A 123 -6.69 -2.49 3.09
C ASN A 123 -6.85 -2.60 1.57
N VAL A 124 -7.18 -3.80 1.11
CA VAL A 124 -7.30 -4.09 -0.32
C VAL A 124 -8.75 -4.43 -0.58
N THR A 125 -9.41 -3.67 -1.45
CA THR A 125 -10.85 -3.76 -1.60
C THR A 125 -11.26 -3.91 -3.05
N PHE A 126 -12.42 -4.53 -3.23
CA PHE A 126 -13.20 -4.48 -4.46
C PHE A 126 -14.64 -4.11 -4.08
N ALA A 127 -15.23 -3.17 -4.79
CA ALA A 127 -16.61 -2.78 -4.56
C ALA A 127 -17.40 -2.79 -5.86
N ASP A 128 -18.58 -3.42 -5.82
CA ASP A 128 -19.56 -3.33 -6.89
C ASP A 128 -20.65 -2.37 -6.42
N MET A 129 -20.55 -1.13 -6.84
CA MET A 129 -21.44 -0.06 -6.38
C MET A 129 -22.88 -0.27 -6.85
N SER A 130 -23.08 -1.09 -7.89
CA SER A 130 -24.45 -1.40 -8.35
C SER A 130 -25.21 -2.28 -7.36
N GLN A 131 -24.49 -2.98 -6.48
CA GLN A 131 -25.09 -3.86 -5.47
C GLN A 131 -25.04 -3.25 -4.06
N MET A 132 -24.62 -2.00 -3.95
CA MET A 132 -24.56 -1.32 -2.66
C MET A 132 -25.96 -1.20 -2.05
N PRO A 133 -26.12 -1.57 -0.76
CA PRO A 133 -27.43 -1.43 -0.11
C PRO A 133 -27.93 0.02 -0.14
N GLN A 134 -29.21 0.19 -0.41
CA GLN A 134 -29.88 1.49 -0.35
C GLN A 134 -30.70 1.59 0.93
N GLU A 135 -30.61 2.74 1.56
CA GLU A 135 -31.39 3.04 2.76
C GLU A 135 -32.73 3.65 2.43
#